data_84bd944267c8d8c1eb7f3fcf58394b69
#
_entry.id   84bd944267c8d8c1eb7f3fcf58394b69
#
_cell.length_a   1.000
_cell.length_b   1.000
_cell.length_c   1.000
_cell.angle_alpha   90.00
_cell.angle_beta   90.00
_cell.angle_gamma   90.00
#
_symmetry.space_group_name_H-M   'P 1'
#
loop_
_entity.id
_entity.type
_entity.pdbx_description
1 polymer ?
#
loop_
_entity_poly.entity_id
_entity_poly.type
_entity_poly.pdbx_seq_one_letter_code
_entity_poly.pdbx_strand_id
1 'polypeptide(L)'
;MKTILSALGVSLLILTSCGGQKKVEVDFIQDNIDNAVAQNTIQTDIIEKSGKILNPRTINKDGSISYIPIDDWCSGFFPGSMWLTYNLTGDQKWLPLAEKYTEALDSVKYLKWHHDVGFMIGCSYLNGYRLANKKEYKDVIVETAKSLSTRFRPNAGVIQSWDADRGWQGTRGWKCPVIIDNMMNLELLFEATAFSGDSTFYNIAVKHADTTIAHHFRPDNSCYHVVDYDPETGEVRKRQTAQGYADESAWARGQAWALYGYTTCYRYTKDKKYLDQAQKVYNFIFNNKNLPEDLVPYWDYDAPNIPNEPRDASA
;
A
#
# COMPACT_ATOMS: atom_id res chain seq x y z
N MET A 1 -16.60 41.19 -87.92
CA MET A 1 -16.19 41.66 -86.54
C MET A 1 -16.76 40.66 -85.61
N LYS A 2 -15.92 39.94 -84.88
CA LYS A 2 -16.27 38.81 -83.98
C LYS A 2 -16.58 39.33 -82.61
N THR A 3 -17.74 39.01 -82.06
CA THR A 3 -18.14 39.27 -80.67
C THR A 3 -17.91 37.99 -79.82
N ILE A 4 -17.09 38.12 -78.81
CA ILE A 4 -16.78 37.03 -77.90
C ILE A 4 -17.75 37.18 -76.69
N LEU A 5 -18.58 36.12 -76.47
CA LEU A 5 -19.34 35.96 -75.27
C LEU A 5 -18.45 35.27 -74.22
N SER A 6 -18.20 35.93 -73.14
CA SER A 6 -17.56 35.38 -71.94
C SER A 6 -18.62 34.84 -70.97
N ALA A 7 -18.61 33.55 -70.72
CA ALA A 7 -19.43 32.88 -69.72
C ALA A 7 -18.72 32.98 -68.33
N LEU A 8 -19.37 33.63 -67.35
CA LEU A 8 -18.95 33.59 -65.95
C LEU A 8 -19.48 32.30 -65.34
N GLY A 9 -18.52 31.43 -64.99
CA GLY A 9 -18.80 30.28 -64.14
C GLY A 9 -18.77 30.70 -62.67
N VAL A 10 -19.88 30.55 -61.97
CA VAL A 10 -19.97 30.71 -60.54
C VAL A 10 -19.62 29.40 -59.87
N SER A 11 -18.42 29.32 -59.30
CA SER A 11 -17.97 28.18 -58.48
C SER A 11 -18.52 28.33 -57.06
N LEU A 12 -19.48 27.47 -56.72
CA LEU A 12 -20.03 27.35 -55.37
C LEU A 12 -19.01 26.61 -54.49
N LEU A 13 -18.26 27.34 -53.68
CA LEU A 13 -17.41 26.78 -52.62
C LEU A 13 -18.29 26.29 -51.46
N ILE A 14 -18.51 24.98 -51.41
CA ILE A 14 -19.09 24.33 -50.22
C ILE A 14 -17.97 24.25 -49.17
N LEU A 15 -17.98 25.16 -48.18
CA LEU A 15 -17.22 25.09 -47.00
C LEU A 15 -17.84 24.01 -46.06
N THR A 16 -17.35 22.78 -46.16
CA THR A 16 -17.60 21.77 -45.14
C THR A 16 -16.81 22.15 -43.90
N SER A 17 -17.46 22.77 -42.96
CA SER A 17 -16.95 22.97 -41.60
C SER A 17 -16.90 21.61 -40.92
N CYS A 18 -15.72 20.96 -40.99
CA CYS A 18 -15.39 19.89 -40.05
C CYS A 18 -15.17 20.53 -38.65
N GLY A 19 -16.27 20.62 -37.91
CA GLY A 19 -16.21 20.86 -36.48
C GLY A 19 -15.57 19.67 -35.79
N GLY A 20 -14.23 19.64 -35.75
CA GLY A 20 -13.50 18.72 -34.92
C GLY A 20 -13.90 19.03 -33.47
N GLN A 21 -14.65 18.13 -32.86
CA GLN A 21 -14.76 18.13 -31.39
C GLN A 21 -13.34 18.06 -30.88
N LYS A 22 -12.85 19.14 -30.26
CA LYS A 22 -11.63 19.07 -29.44
C LYS A 22 -11.89 17.98 -28.42
N LYS A 23 -11.19 16.84 -28.52
CA LYS A 23 -11.09 15.92 -27.40
C LYS A 23 -10.60 16.77 -26.24
N VAL A 24 -11.43 16.93 -25.24
CA VAL A 24 -10.98 17.49 -23.96
C VAL A 24 -9.96 16.49 -23.45
N GLU A 25 -8.69 16.86 -23.48
CA GLU A 25 -7.62 16.07 -22.87
C GLU A 25 -7.89 16.12 -21.36
N VAL A 26 -8.34 14.99 -20.81
CA VAL A 26 -8.62 14.87 -19.39
C VAL A 26 -7.25 14.86 -18.70
N ASP A 27 -7.00 15.81 -17.82
CA ASP A 27 -5.83 15.76 -16.96
C ASP A 27 -6.02 14.61 -15.96
N PHE A 28 -5.45 13.47 -16.29
CA PHE A 28 -5.56 12.25 -15.52
C PHE A 28 -5.16 12.45 -14.03
N ILE A 29 -4.15 13.28 -13.77
CA ILE A 29 -3.70 13.53 -12.40
C ILE A 29 -4.74 14.36 -11.65
N GLN A 30 -5.22 15.44 -12.24
CA GLN A 30 -6.21 16.31 -11.60
C GLN A 30 -7.54 15.58 -11.40
N ASP A 31 -7.98 14.80 -12.37
CA ASP A 31 -9.22 14.00 -12.27
C ASP A 31 -9.15 13.01 -11.09
N ASN A 32 -8.00 12.32 -10.91
CA ASN A 32 -7.81 11.42 -9.77
C ASN A 32 -7.74 12.17 -8.42
N ILE A 33 -7.12 13.36 -8.36
CA ILE A 33 -7.13 14.20 -7.16
C ILE A 33 -8.55 14.61 -6.81
N ASP A 34 -9.33 15.08 -7.79
CA ASP A 34 -10.72 15.51 -7.58
C ASP A 34 -11.59 14.34 -7.10
N ASN A 35 -11.43 13.15 -7.66
CA ASN A 35 -12.10 11.94 -7.22
C ASN A 35 -11.70 11.57 -5.77
N ALA A 36 -10.43 11.62 -5.41
CA ALA A 36 -9.97 11.34 -4.06
C ALA A 36 -10.54 12.35 -3.05
N VAL A 37 -10.56 13.65 -3.39
CA VAL A 37 -11.17 14.71 -2.58
C VAL A 37 -12.66 14.45 -2.38
N ALA A 38 -13.39 14.12 -3.45
CA ALA A 38 -14.82 13.84 -3.39
C ALA A 38 -15.11 12.63 -2.46
N GLN A 39 -14.41 11.53 -2.63
CA GLN A 39 -14.57 10.32 -1.81
C GLN A 39 -14.24 10.58 -0.33
N ASN A 40 -13.11 11.22 -0.04
CA ASN A 40 -12.73 11.57 1.32
C ASN A 40 -13.72 12.55 1.96
N THR A 41 -14.28 13.50 1.21
CA THR A 41 -15.28 14.43 1.71
C THR A 41 -16.56 13.68 2.12
N ILE A 42 -17.09 12.83 1.23
CA ILE A 42 -18.30 12.03 1.53
C ILE A 42 -18.09 11.17 2.77
N GLN A 43 -16.96 10.46 2.82
CA GLN A 43 -16.64 9.56 3.93
C GLN A 43 -16.50 10.32 5.24
N THR A 44 -15.80 11.45 5.22
CA THR A 44 -15.59 12.29 6.41
C THR A 44 -16.90 12.88 6.91
N ASP A 45 -17.75 13.39 6.01
CA ASP A 45 -19.07 13.94 6.36
C ASP A 45 -19.97 12.90 7.05
N ILE A 46 -19.97 11.66 6.57
CA ILE A 46 -20.72 10.55 7.18
C ILE A 46 -20.21 10.29 8.60
N ILE A 47 -18.90 10.20 8.78
CA ILE A 47 -18.28 9.89 10.06
C ILE A 47 -18.47 11.05 11.06
N GLU A 48 -18.23 12.30 10.65
CA GLU A 48 -18.41 13.47 11.52
C GLU A 48 -19.87 13.62 12.00
N LYS A 49 -20.85 13.36 11.13
CA LYS A 49 -22.28 13.36 11.50
C LYS A 49 -22.63 12.28 12.53
N SER A 50 -21.86 11.19 12.59
CA SER A 50 -22.07 10.15 13.60
C SER A 50 -21.66 10.56 15.01
N GLY A 51 -20.81 11.58 15.15
CA GLY A 51 -20.19 12.01 16.40
C GLY A 51 -19.21 11.01 17.01
N LYS A 52 -18.75 10.02 16.24
CA LYS A 52 -17.84 8.94 16.66
C LYS A 52 -16.53 9.00 15.86
N ILE A 53 -15.48 8.41 16.42
CA ILE A 53 -14.27 8.06 15.67
C ILE A 53 -14.51 6.68 15.04
N LEU A 54 -14.60 6.64 13.72
CA LEU A 54 -14.85 5.42 12.96
C LEU A 54 -13.77 5.27 11.90
N ASN A 55 -13.25 4.05 11.72
CA ASN A 55 -12.26 3.73 10.71
C ASN A 55 -12.94 2.92 9.60
N PRO A 56 -13.16 3.48 8.39
CA PRO A 56 -13.79 2.78 7.30
C PRO A 56 -12.88 1.68 6.76
N ARG A 57 -13.46 0.53 6.41
CA ARG A 57 -12.72 -0.60 5.86
C ARG A 57 -13.16 -0.98 4.46
N THR A 58 -14.46 -1.19 4.26
CA THR A 58 -15.01 -1.66 2.99
C THR A 58 -16.47 -1.25 2.84
N ILE A 59 -16.96 -1.35 1.62
CA ILE A 59 -18.39 -1.18 1.29
C ILE A 59 -19.02 -2.56 1.22
N ASN A 60 -20.07 -2.76 1.99
CA ASN A 60 -20.88 -3.98 1.98
C ASN A 60 -21.70 -4.09 0.70
N LYS A 61 -22.25 -5.29 0.42
CA LYS A 61 -23.07 -5.53 -0.78
C LYS A 61 -24.33 -4.65 -0.85
N ASP A 62 -24.84 -4.17 0.28
CA ASP A 62 -26.00 -3.28 0.38
C ASP A 62 -25.63 -1.79 0.26
N GLY A 63 -24.36 -1.48 0.00
CA GLY A 63 -23.84 -0.12 -0.10
C GLY A 63 -23.48 0.54 1.24
N SER A 64 -23.72 -0.12 2.39
CA SER A 64 -23.31 0.39 3.69
C SER A 64 -21.80 0.28 3.88
N ILE A 65 -21.24 1.15 4.72
CA ILE A 65 -19.80 1.13 5.04
C ILE A 65 -19.57 0.27 6.28
N SER A 66 -18.66 -0.67 6.17
CA SER A 66 -18.15 -1.44 7.31
C SER A 66 -17.03 -0.66 8.01
N TYR A 67 -17.12 -0.54 9.32
CA TYR A 67 -16.13 0.14 10.15
C TYR A 67 -15.41 -0.86 11.05
N ILE A 68 -14.17 -0.54 11.39
CA ILE A 68 -13.28 -1.36 12.21
C ILE A 68 -12.79 -0.59 13.43
N PRO A 69 -12.37 -1.30 14.50
CA PRO A 69 -11.73 -0.69 15.65
C PRO A 69 -10.34 -0.15 15.30
N ILE A 70 -9.77 0.64 16.21
CA ILE A 70 -8.46 1.29 16.00
C ILE A 70 -7.29 0.30 15.95
N ASP A 71 -7.44 -0.89 16.48
CA ASP A 71 -6.44 -1.96 16.50
C ASP A 71 -6.50 -2.91 15.30
N ASP A 72 -7.38 -2.64 14.34
CA ASP A 72 -7.35 -3.33 13.03
C ASP A 72 -6.23 -2.75 12.14
N TRP A 73 -5.56 -3.63 11.40
CA TRP A 73 -4.37 -3.32 10.60
C TRP A 73 -4.52 -2.15 9.62
N CYS A 74 -5.72 -1.89 9.14
CA CYS A 74 -5.95 -0.82 8.15
C CYS A 74 -6.43 0.51 8.76
N SER A 75 -6.51 0.65 10.09
CA SER A 75 -7.00 1.86 10.74
C SER A 75 -6.19 3.12 10.40
N GLY A 76 -4.90 2.97 10.08
CA GLY A 76 -4.03 4.08 9.72
C GLY A 76 -4.24 4.64 8.30
N PHE A 77 -4.91 3.91 7.41
CA PHE A 77 -5.07 4.35 6.02
C PHE A 77 -6.07 5.51 5.87
N PHE A 78 -7.11 5.56 6.70
CA PHE A 78 -8.07 6.65 6.63
C PHE A 78 -7.46 8.01 6.98
N PRO A 79 -6.80 8.21 8.14
CA PRO A 79 -6.03 9.43 8.38
C PRO A 79 -4.90 9.63 7.36
N GLY A 80 -4.26 8.55 6.88
CA GLY A 80 -3.25 8.62 5.82
C GLY A 80 -3.78 9.23 4.54
N SER A 81 -4.98 8.87 4.10
CA SER A 81 -5.62 9.46 2.92
C SER A 81 -5.91 10.95 3.10
N MET A 82 -6.27 11.39 4.30
CA MET A 82 -6.47 12.81 4.62
C MET A 82 -5.16 13.60 4.56
N TRP A 83 -4.07 13.07 5.12
CA TRP A 83 -2.74 13.68 5.01
C TRP A 83 -2.30 13.85 3.55
N LEU A 84 -2.52 12.82 2.73
CA LEU A 84 -2.17 12.88 1.31
C LEU A 84 -3.08 13.87 0.56
N THR A 85 -4.38 13.91 0.88
CA THR A 85 -5.30 14.89 0.29
C THR A 85 -4.90 16.33 0.68
N TYR A 86 -4.52 16.57 1.93
CA TYR A 86 -3.95 17.84 2.35
C TYR A 86 -2.70 18.21 1.52
N ASN A 87 -1.77 17.29 1.38
CA ASN A 87 -0.56 17.51 0.60
C ASN A 87 -0.81 17.82 -0.88
N LEU A 88 -1.75 17.11 -1.50
CA LEU A 88 -2.07 17.26 -2.92
C LEU A 88 -2.84 18.55 -3.23
N THR A 89 -3.69 18.99 -2.30
CA THR A 89 -4.59 20.13 -2.54
C THR A 89 -4.15 21.42 -1.86
N GLY A 90 -3.38 21.35 -0.78
CA GLY A 90 -3.07 22.47 0.10
C GLY A 90 -4.28 22.99 0.90
N ASP A 91 -5.46 22.32 0.78
CA ASP A 91 -6.70 22.76 1.43
C ASP A 91 -6.64 22.49 2.94
N GLN A 92 -6.62 23.59 3.71
CA GLN A 92 -6.45 23.60 5.17
C GLN A 92 -7.58 22.87 5.92
N LYS A 93 -8.72 22.61 5.30
CA LYS A 93 -9.80 21.85 5.95
C LYS A 93 -9.41 20.43 6.31
N TRP A 94 -8.46 19.83 5.57
CA TRP A 94 -7.99 18.46 5.79
C TRP A 94 -7.07 18.32 7.00
N LEU A 95 -6.35 19.39 7.37
CA LEU A 95 -5.38 19.36 8.44
C LEU A 95 -5.97 18.93 9.79
N PRO A 96 -7.00 19.60 10.34
CA PRO A 96 -7.60 19.21 11.63
C PRO A 96 -8.26 17.83 11.58
N LEU A 97 -8.77 17.39 10.43
CA LEU A 97 -9.36 16.07 10.27
C LEU A 97 -8.26 14.98 10.31
N ALA A 98 -7.20 15.18 9.55
CA ALA A 98 -6.05 14.27 9.55
C ALA A 98 -5.42 14.15 10.95
N GLU A 99 -5.27 15.24 11.68
CA GLU A 99 -4.81 15.25 13.07
C GLU A 99 -5.75 14.46 13.98
N LYS A 100 -7.04 14.79 13.97
CA LYS A 100 -8.06 14.12 14.80
C LYS A 100 -8.05 12.61 14.66
N TYR A 101 -8.06 12.11 13.41
CA TYR A 101 -8.11 10.67 13.16
C TYR A 101 -6.75 9.99 13.35
N THR A 102 -5.64 10.70 13.18
CA THR A 102 -4.31 10.22 13.53
C THR A 102 -4.17 10.05 15.05
N GLU A 103 -4.50 11.09 15.82
CA GLU A 103 -4.33 11.09 17.28
C GLU A 103 -5.26 10.09 17.97
N ALA A 104 -6.39 9.75 17.36
CA ALA A 104 -7.25 8.68 17.84
C ALA A 104 -6.57 7.30 17.85
N LEU A 105 -5.48 7.11 17.09
CA LEU A 105 -4.69 5.88 17.06
C LEU A 105 -3.56 5.85 18.10
N ASP A 106 -3.45 6.82 19.01
CA ASP A 106 -2.29 6.95 19.91
C ASP A 106 -1.98 5.66 20.69
N SER A 107 -3.00 4.97 21.19
CA SER A 107 -2.82 3.73 21.96
C SER A 107 -2.25 2.56 21.15
N VAL A 108 -2.33 2.61 19.81
CA VAL A 108 -1.80 1.58 18.89
C VAL A 108 -0.29 1.43 19.05
N LYS A 109 0.44 2.47 19.45
CA LYS A 109 1.88 2.42 19.70
C LYS A 109 2.32 1.33 20.69
N TYR A 110 1.40 0.83 21.53
CA TYR A 110 1.67 -0.21 22.52
C TYR A 110 1.26 -1.62 22.07
N LEU A 111 0.67 -1.79 20.88
CA LEU A 111 0.26 -3.11 20.39
C LEU A 111 1.47 -4.00 20.09
N LYS A 112 1.39 -5.28 20.51
CA LYS A 112 2.48 -6.26 20.38
C LYS A 112 2.03 -7.62 19.85
N TRP A 113 0.74 -7.80 19.54
CA TRP A 113 0.19 -9.09 19.16
C TRP A 113 0.11 -9.32 17.63
N HIS A 114 0.35 -8.27 16.83
CA HIS A 114 0.56 -8.38 15.38
C HIS A 114 1.60 -7.34 14.91
N HIS A 115 2.09 -7.49 13.68
CA HIS A 115 3.12 -6.64 13.12
C HIS A 115 2.59 -5.34 12.50
N ASP A 116 1.28 -5.23 12.28
CA ASP A 116 0.68 -4.19 11.43
C ASP A 116 0.76 -2.77 12.02
N VAL A 117 1.31 -2.62 13.21
CA VAL A 117 1.55 -1.30 13.83
C VAL A 117 2.36 -0.36 12.94
N GLY A 118 3.22 -0.92 12.07
CA GLY A 118 3.94 -0.15 11.07
C GLY A 118 3.04 0.43 9.98
N PHE A 119 2.02 -0.33 9.54
CA PHE A 119 0.98 0.17 8.62
C PHE A 119 0.16 1.29 9.29
N MET A 120 -0.28 1.04 10.51
CA MET A 120 -1.19 1.93 11.21
C MET A 120 -0.53 3.27 11.52
N ILE A 121 0.63 3.26 12.14
CA ILE A 121 1.36 4.46 12.56
C ILE A 121 2.18 5.07 11.40
N GLY A 122 2.71 4.25 10.49
CA GLY A 122 3.41 4.73 9.29
C GLY A 122 2.52 5.54 8.36
N CYS A 123 1.30 5.07 8.09
CA CYS A 123 0.36 5.80 7.24
C CYS A 123 -0.23 7.06 7.90
N SER A 124 -0.32 7.10 9.23
CA SER A 124 -0.92 8.19 9.99
C SER A 124 0.12 9.16 10.55
N TYR A 125 0.76 8.83 11.67
CA TYR A 125 1.70 9.69 12.39
C TYR A 125 2.91 10.09 11.56
N LEU A 126 3.48 9.17 10.78
CA LEU A 126 4.66 9.48 9.97
C LEU A 126 4.33 10.47 8.85
N ASN A 127 3.15 10.36 8.23
CA ASN A 127 2.68 11.35 7.27
C ASN A 127 2.42 12.71 7.93
N GLY A 128 1.81 12.74 9.11
CA GLY A 128 1.63 13.98 9.87
C GLY A 128 2.95 14.66 10.22
N TYR A 129 3.94 13.89 10.63
CA TYR A 129 5.29 14.40 10.86
C TYR A 129 5.91 15.01 9.59
N ARG A 130 5.82 14.31 8.48
CA ARG A 130 6.44 14.72 7.19
C ARG A 130 5.74 15.90 6.53
N LEU A 131 4.42 15.91 6.56
CA LEU A 131 3.61 16.84 5.76
C LEU A 131 3.21 18.11 6.55
N ALA A 132 3.05 18.00 7.87
CA ALA A 132 2.63 19.09 8.74
C ALA A 132 3.67 19.45 9.83
N ASN A 133 4.87 18.86 9.77
CA ASN A 133 5.98 19.10 10.72
C ASN A 133 5.56 18.91 12.19
N LYS A 134 4.68 17.90 12.44
CA LYS A 134 4.22 17.53 13.78
C LYS A 134 5.35 16.82 14.55
N LYS A 135 6.24 17.61 15.15
CA LYS A 135 7.46 17.10 15.81
C LYS A 135 7.17 16.16 16.98
N GLU A 136 6.07 16.37 17.68
CA GLU A 136 5.57 15.55 18.77
C GLU A 136 5.22 14.12 18.35
N TYR A 137 4.96 13.89 17.07
CA TYR A 137 4.66 12.57 16.55
C TYR A 137 5.87 11.61 16.53
N LYS A 138 7.09 12.14 16.66
CA LYS A 138 8.31 11.33 16.74
C LYS A 138 8.29 10.33 17.89
N ASP A 139 7.80 10.75 19.06
CA ASP A 139 7.78 9.90 20.24
C ASP A 139 6.83 8.71 20.05
N VAL A 140 5.69 8.94 19.36
CA VAL A 140 4.74 7.87 19.02
C VAL A 140 5.39 6.88 18.03
N ILE A 141 6.10 7.37 17.02
CA ILE A 141 6.78 6.53 16.02
C ILE A 141 7.87 5.68 16.69
N VAL A 142 8.69 6.27 17.55
CA VAL A 142 9.76 5.55 18.27
C VAL A 142 9.17 4.51 19.22
N GLU A 143 8.11 4.83 19.96
CA GLU A 143 7.46 3.87 20.86
C GLU A 143 6.82 2.71 20.08
N THR A 144 6.21 3.00 18.93
CA THR A 144 5.68 1.97 18.04
C THR A 144 6.79 1.04 17.53
N ALA A 145 7.96 1.59 17.18
CA ALA A 145 9.10 0.79 16.75
C ALA A 145 9.61 -0.13 17.87
N LYS A 146 9.59 0.30 19.13
CA LYS A 146 9.88 -0.57 20.28
C LYS A 146 8.87 -1.72 20.38
N SER A 147 7.57 -1.42 20.23
CA SER A 147 6.52 -2.44 20.26
C SER A 147 6.69 -3.46 19.12
N LEU A 148 6.93 -2.99 17.89
CA LEU A 148 7.19 -3.85 16.73
C LEU A 148 8.45 -4.71 16.93
N SER A 149 9.52 -4.14 17.50
CA SER A 149 10.78 -4.84 17.75
C SER A 149 10.64 -6.02 18.72
N THR A 150 9.62 -6.03 19.59
CA THR A 150 9.34 -7.18 20.47
C THR A 150 8.96 -8.45 19.69
N ARG A 151 8.56 -8.30 18.43
CA ARG A 151 8.21 -9.39 17.54
C ARG A 151 9.39 -9.96 16.75
N PHE A 152 10.57 -9.38 16.89
CA PHE A 152 11.77 -9.88 16.24
C PHE A 152 12.21 -11.20 16.85
N ARG A 153 12.51 -12.18 15.99
CA ARG A 153 13.00 -13.52 16.34
C ARG A 153 14.43 -13.66 15.85
N PRO A 154 15.42 -13.46 16.74
CA PRO A 154 16.83 -13.34 16.35
C PRO A 154 17.37 -14.55 15.57
N ASN A 155 17.01 -15.78 15.98
CA ASN A 155 17.50 -17.00 15.33
C ASN A 155 16.99 -17.12 13.90
N ALA A 156 15.72 -16.75 13.66
CA ALA A 156 15.13 -16.72 12.31
C ALA A 156 15.51 -15.44 11.55
N GLY A 157 15.90 -14.37 12.25
CA GLY A 157 16.23 -13.09 11.65
C GLY A 157 15.02 -12.36 11.04
N VAL A 158 13.82 -12.54 11.62
CA VAL A 158 12.56 -12.02 11.09
C VAL A 158 11.69 -11.39 12.17
N ILE A 159 10.81 -10.48 11.75
CA ILE A 159 9.71 -9.97 12.56
C ILE A 159 8.52 -10.90 12.35
N GLN A 160 8.04 -11.54 13.40
CA GLN A 160 6.87 -12.42 13.36
C GLN A 160 5.59 -11.59 13.09
N SER A 161 4.80 -12.01 12.11
CA SER A 161 3.62 -11.26 11.68
C SER A 161 2.44 -11.41 12.63
N TRP A 162 2.03 -12.61 12.95
CA TRP A 162 0.89 -12.92 13.78
C TRP A 162 1.27 -13.84 14.93
N ASP A 163 0.49 -13.80 16.01
CA ASP A 163 0.56 -14.85 17.02
C ASP A 163 0.01 -16.15 16.43
N ALA A 164 0.78 -17.22 16.57
CA ALA A 164 0.49 -18.49 15.89
C ALA A 164 -0.43 -19.44 16.69
N ASP A 165 -0.79 -19.06 17.92
CA ASP A 165 -1.51 -19.87 18.89
C ASP A 165 -2.99 -19.46 19.09
N ARG A 166 -3.44 -18.43 18.39
CA ARG A 166 -4.80 -17.89 18.55
C ARG A 166 -5.47 -17.58 17.21
N GLY A 167 -6.80 -17.38 17.30
CA GLY A 167 -7.61 -17.06 16.12
C GLY A 167 -7.53 -18.13 15.04
N TRP A 168 -7.75 -17.73 13.79
CA TRP A 168 -7.63 -18.61 12.64
C TRP A 168 -6.18 -19.05 12.36
N GLN A 169 -5.20 -18.27 12.81
CA GLN A 169 -3.78 -18.59 12.68
C GLN A 169 -3.44 -19.86 13.47
N GLY A 170 -4.05 -20.05 14.64
CA GLY A 170 -3.85 -21.23 15.48
C GLY A 170 -4.24 -22.55 14.81
N THR A 171 -5.14 -22.52 13.81
CA THR A 171 -5.54 -23.72 13.05
C THR A 171 -4.53 -24.10 11.96
N ARG A 172 -3.55 -23.25 11.63
CA ARG A 172 -2.60 -23.45 10.52
C ARG A 172 -1.38 -24.27 10.92
N GLY A 173 -1.14 -24.48 12.21
CA GLY A 173 0.01 -25.20 12.74
C GLY A 173 1.35 -24.47 12.49
N TRP A 174 1.31 -23.16 12.38
CA TRP A 174 2.48 -22.29 12.30
C TRP A 174 3.15 -22.17 13.67
N LYS A 175 4.45 -21.80 13.67
CA LYS A 175 5.20 -21.44 14.87
C LYS A 175 5.60 -19.96 14.85
N CYS A 176 6.13 -19.50 13.73
CA CYS A 176 6.58 -18.13 13.52
C CYS A 176 6.23 -17.70 12.07
N PRO A 177 4.93 -17.42 11.81
CA PRO A 177 4.50 -17.00 10.48
C PRO A 177 4.98 -15.58 10.17
N VAL A 178 5.52 -15.41 8.99
CA VAL A 178 5.95 -14.12 8.44
C VAL A 178 5.29 -13.94 7.08
N ILE A 179 4.53 -12.87 6.93
CA ILE A 179 3.93 -12.51 5.63
C ILE A 179 4.77 -11.43 4.94
N ILE A 180 4.72 -11.42 3.61
CA ILE A 180 5.49 -10.47 2.80
C ILE A 180 5.10 -9.00 3.10
N ASP A 181 3.89 -8.75 3.55
CA ASP A 181 3.36 -7.46 3.99
C ASP A 181 4.25 -6.78 5.04
N ASN A 182 4.98 -7.58 5.82
CA ASN A 182 5.90 -7.08 6.85
C ASN A 182 6.97 -6.14 6.30
N MET A 183 7.27 -6.24 5.01
CA MET A 183 8.20 -5.34 4.34
C MET A 183 7.77 -3.88 4.39
N MET A 184 6.46 -3.58 4.47
CA MET A 184 5.97 -2.21 4.65
C MET A 184 6.30 -1.65 6.04
N ASN A 185 6.37 -2.47 7.07
CA ASN A 185 6.67 -2.04 8.44
C ASN A 185 8.11 -1.55 8.64
N LEU A 186 9.03 -1.90 7.73
CA LEU A 186 10.44 -1.56 7.86
C LEU A 186 10.71 -0.06 7.78
N GLU A 187 9.87 0.70 7.06
CA GLU A 187 9.99 2.17 7.00
C GLU A 187 9.89 2.79 8.39
N LEU A 188 8.95 2.32 9.22
CA LEU A 188 8.80 2.78 10.60
C LEU A 188 10.09 2.58 11.41
N LEU A 189 10.78 1.44 11.24
CA LEU A 189 12.02 1.12 11.95
C LEU A 189 13.18 2.02 11.49
N PHE A 190 13.29 2.29 10.19
CA PHE A 190 14.30 3.21 9.67
C PHE A 190 14.08 4.63 10.19
N GLU A 191 12.85 5.11 10.19
CA GLU A 191 12.53 6.44 10.73
C GLU A 191 12.75 6.53 12.24
N ALA A 192 12.38 5.50 12.99
CA ALA A 192 12.64 5.43 14.42
C ALA A 192 14.14 5.49 14.74
N THR A 193 14.98 4.85 13.91
CA THR A 193 16.44 4.97 14.00
C THR A 193 16.89 6.42 13.79
N ALA A 194 16.38 7.08 12.76
CA ALA A 194 16.73 8.47 12.45
C ALA A 194 16.29 9.44 13.57
N PHE A 195 15.16 9.16 14.23
CA PHE A 195 14.63 10.01 15.29
C PHE A 195 15.30 9.80 16.65
N SER A 196 15.66 8.55 16.99
CA SER A 196 16.19 8.20 18.30
C SER A 196 17.71 8.05 18.35
N GLY A 197 18.35 7.81 17.20
CA GLY A 197 19.75 7.41 17.13
C GLY A 197 20.00 5.93 17.51
N ASP A 198 18.94 5.17 17.85
CA ASP A 198 19.07 3.75 18.21
C ASP A 198 19.15 2.89 16.94
N SER A 199 20.34 2.35 16.67
CA SER A 199 20.59 1.48 15.51
C SER A 199 19.94 0.10 15.61
N THR A 200 19.40 -0.27 16.76
CA THR A 200 18.71 -1.57 16.94
C THR A 200 17.57 -1.71 15.93
N PHE A 201 16.79 -0.66 15.72
CA PHE A 201 15.68 -0.67 14.77
C PHE A 201 16.16 -0.89 13.33
N TYR A 202 17.23 -0.17 12.92
CA TYR A 202 17.86 -0.34 11.62
C TYR A 202 18.35 -1.77 11.41
N ASN A 203 19.04 -2.34 12.40
CA ASN A 203 19.57 -3.69 12.32
C ASN A 203 18.46 -4.75 12.19
N ILE A 204 17.34 -4.58 12.91
CA ILE A 204 16.16 -5.44 12.77
C ILE A 204 15.58 -5.35 11.36
N ALA A 205 15.41 -4.14 10.83
CA ALA A 205 14.85 -3.93 9.49
C ALA A 205 15.72 -4.58 8.40
N VAL A 206 17.04 -4.34 8.44
CA VAL A 206 17.99 -4.92 7.49
C VAL A 206 18.02 -6.45 7.59
N LYS A 207 18.07 -6.99 8.81
CA LYS A 207 18.10 -8.44 9.00
C LYS A 207 16.82 -9.11 8.49
N HIS A 208 15.66 -8.51 8.76
CA HIS A 208 14.39 -8.99 8.24
C HIS A 208 14.36 -8.97 6.71
N ALA A 209 14.76 -7.86 6.09
CA ALA A 209 14.79 -7.72 4.63
C ALA A 209 15.71 -8.76 3.97
N ASP A 210 16.90 -8.99 4.54
CA ASP A 210 17.86 -9.98 4.03
C ASP A 210 17.32 -11.41 4.12
N THR A 211 16.70 -11.76 5.25
CA THR A 211 16.08 -13.08 5.43
C THR A 211 14.89 -13.26 4.48
N THR A 212 14.12 -12.20 4.24
CA THR A 212 13.00 -12.21 3.28
C THR A 212 13.50 -12.46 1.85
N ILE A 213 14.62 -11.83 1.42
CA ILE A 213 15.24 -12.15 0.12
C ILE A 213 15.58 -13.63 0.01
N ALA A 214 16.14 -14.20 1.07
CA ALA A 214 16.62 -15.59 1.05
C ALA A 214 15.48 -16.62 0.97
N HIS A 215 14.29 -16.31 1.50
CA HIS A 215 13.30 -17.35 1.76
C HIS A 215 11.91 -17.11 1.15
N HIS A 216 11.52 -15.85 0.84
CA HIS A 216 10.19 -15.54 0.34
C HIS A 216 10.06 -15.56 -1.18
N PHE A 217 11.15 -15.61 -1.95
CA PHE A 217 11.08 -15.51 -3.40
C PHE A 217 11.27 -16.86 -4.10
N ARG A 218 10.47 -17.06 -5.16
CA ARG A 218 10.60 -18.16 -6.09
C ARG A 218 11.65 -17.84 -7.18
N PRO A 219 12.08 -18.83 -7.97
CA PRO A 219 13.04 -18.60 -9.07
C PRO A 219 12.57 -17.58 -10.12
N ASP A 220 11.25 -17.41 -10.31
CA ASP A 220 10.64 -16.43 -11.21
C ASP A 220 10.53 -15.02 -10.59
N ASN A 221 10.99 -14.86 -9.35
CA ASN A 221 10.92 -13.64 -8.52
C ASN A 221 9.53 -13.26 -8.02
N SER A 222 8.52 -14.11 -8.15
CA SER A 222 7.31 -13.99 -7.36
C SER A 222 7.58 -14.30 -5.89
N CYS A 223 6.79 -13.75 -4.97
CA CYS A 223 6.96 -14.04 -3.55
C CYS A 223 5.84 -14.92 -3.01
N TYR A 224 6.19 -15.78 -2.06
CA TYR A 224 5.23 -16.44 -1.19
C TYR A 224 4.55 -15.42 -0.29
N HIS A 225 3.26 -15.63 0.00
CA HIS A 225 2.58 -14.79 0.97
C HIS A 225 3.10 -15.05 2.38
N VAL A 226 3.14 -16.31 2.82
CA VAL A 226 3.53 -16.73 4.17
C VAL A 226 4.74 -17.66 4.13
N VAL A 227 5.77 -17.33 4.91
CA VAL A 227 6.84 -18.27 5.25
C VAL A 227 6.81 -18.49 6.77
N ASP A 228 6.66 -19.73 7.19
CA ASP A 228 6.66 -20.11 8.59
C ASP A 228 8.05 -20.62 8.99
N TYR A 229 8.58 -20.07 10.07
CA TYR A 229 9.89 -20.41 10.58
C TYR A 229 9.80 -21.18 11.91
N ASP A 230 10.83 -21.94 12.22
CA ASP A 230 11.06 -22.40 13.57
C ASP A 230 11.79 -21.27 14.34
N PRO A 231 11.20 -20.71 15.41
CA PRO A 231 11.81 -19.58 16.12
C PRO A 231 13.08 -19.96 16.90
N GLU A 232 13.29 -21.26 17.18
CA GLU A 232 14.45 -21.75 17.93
C GLU A 232 15.66 -22.00 17.01
N THR A 233 15.42 -22.61 15.83
CA THR A 233 16.49 -22.96 14.89
C THR A 233 16.69 -21.94 13.78
N GLY A 234 15.65 -21.14 13.47
CA GLY A 234 15.63 -20.22 12.34
C GLY A 234 15.30 -20.87 11.00
N GLU A 235 15.04 -22.17 10.96
CA GLU A 235 14.79 -22.91 9.72
C GLU A 235 13.40 -22.62 9.17
N VAL A 236 13.28 -22.62 7.84
CA VAL A 236 11.98 -22.54 7.15
C VAL A 236 11.24 -23.87 7.32
N ARG A 237 10.04 -23.82 7.87
CA ARG A 237 9.17 -24.99 8.08
C ARG A 237 8.20 -25.18 6.93
N LYS A 238 7.57 -24.10 6.46
CA LYS A 238 6.53 -24.13 5.42
C LYS A 238 6.55 -22.85 4.61
N ARG A 239 6.10 -22.94 3.36
CA ARG A 239 5.71 -21.81 2.51
C ARG A 239 4.27 -21.98 2.14
N GLN A 240 3.45 -20.97 2.38
CA GLN A 240 2.00 -21.08 2.24
C GLN A 240 1.38 -19.74 1.83
N THR A 241 0.07 -19.76 1.64
CA THR A 241 -0.72 -18.54 1.50
C THR A 241 -1.79 -18.43 2.60
N ALA A 242 -2.21 -17.21 2.90
CA ALA A 242 -3.39 -16.91 3.70
C ALA A 242 -4.45 -16.18 2.87
N GLN A 243 -4.02 -15.31 1.95
CA GLN A 243 -4.87 -14.45 1.13
C GLN A 243 -4.79 -14.77 -0.38
N GLY A 244 -3.76 -15.47 -0.85
CA GLY A 244 -3.63 -15.90 -2.24
C GLY A 244 -4.48 -17.12 -2.59
N TYR A 245 -4.57 -17.44 -3.88
CA TYR A 245 -5.34 -18.54 -4.42
C TYR A 245 -4.84 -19.91 -3.93
N ALA A 246 -3.54 -20.13 -3.94
CA ALA A 246 -2.90 -21.37 -3.51
C ALA A 246 -1.52 -21.09 -2.91
N ASP A 247 -0.93 -22.09 -2.22
CA ASP A 247 0.39 -21.93 -1.57
C ASP A 247 1.48 -21.57 -2.57
N GLU A 248 1.38 -22.03 -3.82
CA GLU A 248 2.32 -21.75 -4.90
C GLU A 248 1.90 -20.59 -5.81
N SER A 249 0.75 -19.94 -5.56
CA SER A 249 0.30 -18.80 -6.36
C SER A 249 0.95 -17.48 -5.95
N ALA A 250 0.83 -16.48 -6.81
CA ALA A 250 1.36 -15.14 -6.59
C ALA A 250 0.23 -14.14 -6.30
N TRP A 251 -0.13 -14.00 -5.03
CA TRP A 251 -1.10 -13.00 -4.57
C TRP A 251 -0.65 -11.58 -4.92
N ALA A 252 -1.47 -10.83 -5.67
CA ALA A 252 -1.07 -9.58 -6.30
C ALA A 252 -0.60 -8.52 -5.30
N ARG A 253 -1.37 -8.28 -4.23
CA ARG A 253 -0.99 -7.29 -3.21
C ARG A 253 0.29 -7.68 -2.46
N GLY A 254 0.56 -8.99 -2.31
CA GLY A 254 1.84 -9.45 -1.75
C GLY A 254 3.04 -9.06 -2.60
N GLN A 255 2.92 -9.12 -3.93
CA GLN A 255 3.97 -8.66 -4.84
C GLN A 255 4.18 -7.13 -4.71
N ALA A 256 3.08 -6.36 -4.58
CA ALA A 256 3.15 -4.92 -4.37
C ALA A 256 3.84 -4.56 -3.04
N TRP A 257 3.55 -5.28 -1.95
CA TRP A 257 4.26 -5.08 -0.67
C TRP A 257 5.76 -5.35 -0.77
N ALA A 258 6.15 -6.39 -1.50
CA ALA A 258 7.56 -6.67 -1.76
C ALA A 258 8.24 -5.53 -2.53
N LEU A 259 7.61 -5.04 -3.60
CA LEU A 259 8.13 -3.94 -4.40
C LEU A 259 8.29 -2.66 -3.56
N TYR A 260 7.25 -2.29 -2.80
CA TYR A 260 7.30 -1.15 -1.89
C TYR A 260 8.44 -1.29 -0.87
N GLY A 261 8.48 -2.43 -0.17
CA GLY A 261 9.42 -2.62 0.93
C GLY A 261 10.87 -2.62 0.49
N TYR A 262 11.22 -3.27 -0.62
CA TYR A 262 12.61 -3.25 -1.14
C TYR A 262 13.00 -1.90 -1.72
N THR A 263 12.07 -1.17 -2.34
CA THR A 263 12.31 0.22 -2.75
C THR A 263 12.61 1.09 -1.53
N THR A 264 11.87 0.91 -0.46
CA THR A 264 12.08 1.61 0.83
C THR A 264 13.41 1.22 1.45
N CYS A 265 13.74 -0.07 1.54
CA CYS A 265 15.04 -0.52 2.05
C CYS A 265 16.20 0.13 1.28
N TYR A 266 16.13 0.19 -0.05
CA TYR A 266 17.13 0.89 -0.85
C TYR A 266 17.20 2.39 -0.53
N ARG A 267 16.06 3.06 -0.36
CA ARG A 267 16.04 4.50 -0.03
C ARG A 267 16.79 4.82 1.25
N TYR A 268 16.66 3.99 2.28
CA TYR A 268 17.31 4.21 3.58
C TYR A 268 18.74 3.68 3.66
N THR A 269 19.02 2.54 3.05
CA THR A 269 20.34 1.88 3.19
C THR A 269 21.32 2.24 2.09
N LYS A 270 20.83 2.59 0.88
CA LYS A 270 21.60 2.72 -0.37
C LYS A 270 22.28 1.41 -0.80
N ASP A 271 21.96 0.28 -0.17
CA ASP A 271 22.50 -1.01 -0.57
C ASP A 271 21.83 -1.49 -1.86
N LYS A 272 22.64 -1.67 -2.89
CA LYS A 272 22.19 -2.04 -4.25
C LYS A 272 21.42 -3.36 -4.30
N LYS A 273 21.69 -4.31 -3.37
CA LYS A 273 20.96 -5.59 -3.32
C LYS A 273 19.44 -5.41 -3.20
N TYR A 274 18.98 -4.37 -2.47
CA TYR A 274 17.56 -4.08 -2.33
C TYR A 274 16.96 -3.45 -3.59
N LEU A 275 17.72 -2.60 -4.28
CA LEU A 275 17.31 -2.09 -5.60
C LEU A 275 17.18 -3.23 -6.61
N ASP A 276 18.17 -4.14 -6.64
CA ASP A 276 18.16 -5.29 -7.53
C ASP A 276 16.97 -6.22 -7.22
N GLN A 277 16.63 -6.42 -5.94
CA GLN A 277 15.44 -7.19 -5.57
C GLN A 277 14.15 -6.48 -5.96
N ALA A 278 14.03 -5.17 -5.74
CA ALA A 278 12.89 -4.38 -6.19
C ALA A 278 12.69 -4.48 -7.71
N GLN A 279 13.80 -4.40 -8.47
CA GLN A 279 13.76 -4.53 -9.94
C GLN A 279 13.30 -5.92 -10.39
N LYS A 280 13.67 -6.98 -9.68
CA LYS A 280 13.20 -8.35 -9.96
C LYS A 280 11.69 -8.48 -9.74
N VAL A 281 11.19 -7.96 -8.62
CA VAL A 281 9.74 -7.95 -8.33
C VAL A 281 8.99 -7.09 -9.34
N TYR A 282 9.51 -5.91 -9.68
CA TYR A 282 8.95 -5.05 -10.74
C TYR A 282 8.83 -5.82 -12.06
N ASN A 283 9.89 -6.51 -12.47
CA ASN A 283 9.89 -7.28 -13.71
C ASN A 283 8.86 -8.42 -13.66
N PHE A 284 8.69 -9.09 -12.52
CA PHE A 284 7.66 -10.11 -12.36
C PHE A 284 6.25 -9.52 -12.56
N ILE A 285 5.96 -8.38 -11.91
CA ILE A 285 4.65 -7.73 -11.98
C ILE A 285 4.36 -7.27 -13.42
N PHE A 286 5.24 -6.42 -13.97
CA PHE A 286 4.96 -5.68 -15.20
C PHE A 286 5.20 -6.48 -16.49
N ASN A 287 5.90 -7.62 -16.42
CA ASN A 287 6.02 -8.56 -17.54
C ASN A 287 5.12 -9.79 -17.38
N ASN A 288 4.26 -9.82 -16.35
CA ASN A 288 3.35 -10.94 -16.15
C ASN A 288 2.26 -10.94 -17.21
N LYS A 289 2.10 -12.09 -17.90
CA LYS A 289 1.10 -12.26 -18.98
C LYS A 289 -0.35 -12.02 -18.55
N ASN A 290 -0.60 -12.14 -17.25
CA ASN A 290 -1.92 -11.97 -16.63
C ASN A 290 -2.13 -10.56 -16.05
N LEU A 291 -1.16 -9.63 -16.21
CA LEU A 291 -1.39 -8.23 -15.87
C LEU A 291 -2.20 -7.57 -16.99
N PRO A 292 -3.37 -7.00 -16.71
CA PRO A 292 -4.18 -6.31 -17.70
C PRO A 292 -3.54 -5.00 -18.20
N GLU A 293 -4.00 -4.51 -19.36
CA GLU A 293 -3.49 -3.29 -20.00
C GLU A 293 -3.64 -2.02 -19.13
N ASP A 294 -4.68 -1.97 -18.29
CA ASP A 294 -4.92 -0.85 -17.38
C ASP A 294 -4.06 -0.92 -16.09
N LEU A 295 -3.18 -1.93 -15.98
CA LEU A 295 -2.25 -2.16 -14.88
C LEU A 295 -2.90 -2.42 -13.51
N VAL A 296 -4.21 -2.62 -13.44
CA VAL A 296 -4.89 -3.08 -12.23
C VAL A 296 -4.90 -4.60 -12.23
N PRO A 297 -4.12 -5.29 -11.37
CA PRO A 297 -3.99 -6.74 -11.43
C PRO A 297 -5.29 -7.45 -11.01
N TYR A 298 -5.40 -8.72 -11.39
CA TYR A 298 -6.30 -9.63 -10.71
C TYR A 298 -5.79 -9.85 -9.27
N TRP A 299 -6.69 -10.24 -8.37
CA TRP A 299 -6.35 -10.44 -6.95
C TRP A 299 -5.21 -11.45 -6.70
N ASP A 300 -5.00 -12.37 -7.67
CA ASP A 300 -3.87 -13.29 -7.72
C ASP A 300 -3.49 -13.52 -9.18
N TYR A 301 -2.19 -13.53 -9.49
CA TYR A 301 -1.70 -13.71 -10.86
C TYR A 301 -1.96 -15.10 -11.42
N ASP A 302 -2.22 -16.08 -10.56
CA ASP A 302 -2.51 -17.48 -10.90
C ASP A 302 -3.97 -17.84 -10.61
N ALA A 303 -4.86 -16.86 -10.44
CA ALA A 303 -6.27 -17.09 -10.22
C ALA A 303 -6.89 -17.89 -11.39
N PRO A 304 -7.77 -18.89 -11.08
CA PRO A 304 -8.10 -19.94 -12.05
C PRO A 304 -8.99 -19.50 -13.22
N ASN A 305 -9.75 -18.41 -13.05
CA ASN A 305 -10.75 -17.99 -14.04
C ASN A 305 -10.38 -16.67 -14.74
N ILE A 306 -9.11 -16.30 -14.75
CA ILE A 306 -8.66 -15.13 -15.53
C ILE A 306 -9.10 -15.31 -16.99
N PRO A 307 -9.74 -14.29 -17.64
CA PRO A 307 -9.90 -12.89 -17.23
C PRO A 307 -11.15 -12.55 -16.41
N ASN A 308 -11.92 -13.53 -15.93
CA ASN A 308 -13.18 -13.30 -15.21
C ASN A 308 -13.01 -13.27 -13.68
N GLU A 309 -11.82 -12.96 -13.21
CA GLU A 309 -11.52 -12.84 -11.78
C GLU A 309 -11.67 -11.40 -11.27
N PRO A 310 -11.93 -11.21 -9.95
CA PRO A 310 -11.90 -9.87 -9.35
C PRO A 310 -10.56 -9.16 -9.54
N ARG A 311 -10.62 -7.86 -9.71
CA ARG A 311 -9.45 -6.99 -9.79
C ARG A 311 -9.10 -6.48 -8.38
N ASP A 312 -7.81 -6.34 -8.07
CA ASP A 312 -7.34 -5.80 -6.80
C ASP A 312 -6.68 -4.43 -7.01
N ALA A 313 -7.47 -3.36 -6.88
CA ALA A 313 -6.98 -1.99 -7.00
C ALA A 313 -6.14 -1.54 -5.78
N SER A 314 -5.96 -2.39 -4.77
CA SER A 314 -5.10 -2.13 -3.62
C SER A 314 -3.70 -2.77 -3.75
N ALA A 315 -3.43 -3.38 -4.90
CA ALA A 315 -2.14 -3.98 -5.21
C ALA A 315 -1.21 -3.01 -5.95
#